data_415e0548e87cd3cc04d691738130c8e2
#
_entry.id   415e0548e87cd3cc04d691738130c8e2
#
_cell.length_a   1.000
_cell.length_b   1.000
_cell.length_c   1.000
_cell.angle_alpha   90.00
_cell.angle_beta   90.00
_cell.angle_gamma   90.00
#
_symmetry.space_group_name_H-M   'P 1'
#
loop_
_entity.id
_entity.type
_entity.pdbx_description
1 polymer ?
#
loop_
_entity_poly.entity_id
_entity_poly.type
_entity_poly.pdbx_seq_one_letter_code
_entity_poly.pdbx_strand_id
1 'polypeptide(L)'
;QGYSSAASDVYKRQVVARVDNKNNNPKIILSRTSPVFLQRLFEMEVPEINDGLITIKKIARIPGERAKIAVESYDDRIDPVGACVGVKGSRIHGIVRELRNENIDVINYTSNIQLFIQRALSPAKISSIRLNEEERKAEVFLRPEEVSLAIGKGGLNIKLASMLTEYTIDVFRELDQAVEDEDIYLDEFRDEIDGWVIDAIKAIGIDTAKAVLNAPREMLIEKTDLEEETVDEVLRILSSEFEEGEPEFDPAPETEPEVAPEAEPEAE
;
A
#
# COMPACT_ATOMS: atom_id res chain seq x y z
N GLN A 1 -27.10 -10.67 -53.90
CA GLN A 1 -26.04 -9.66 -53.77
C GLN A 1 -25.74 -9.48 -52.28
N GLY A 2 -24.63 -10.06 -51.85
CA GLY A 2 -24.09 -9.75 -50.54
C GLY A 2 -23.67 -8.32 -50.51
N TYR A 3 -24.37 -7.49 -49.75
CA TYR A 3 -23.88 -6.21 -49.35
C TYR A 3 -22.66 -6.46 -48.43
N SER A 4 -21.46 -6.37 -48.99
CA SER A 4 -20.28 -6.09 -48.23
C SER A 4 -20.52 -4.73 -47.59
N SER A 5 -21.06 -4.71 -46.40
CA SER A 5 -20.90 -3.57 -45.52
C SER A 5 -19.39 -3.44 -45.36
N ALA A 6 -18.80 -2.48 -46.06
CA ALA A 6 -17.47 -2.00 -45.77
C ALA A 6 -17.54 -1.47 -44.36
N ALA A 7 -17.42 -2.35 -43.38
CA ALA A 7 -16.99 -1.97 -42.06
C ALA A 7 -15.67 -1.24 -42.31
N SER A 8 -15.65 0.08 -42.10
CA SER A 8 -14.43 0.86 -42.21
C SER A 8 -13.36 0.10 -41.44
N ASP A 9 -12.33 -0.37 -42.15
CA ASP A 9 -11.24 -1.13 -41.56
C ASP A 9 -10.56 -0.26 -40.51
N VAL A 10 -11.06 -0.34 -39.29
CA VAL A 10 -10.44 0.31 -38.13
C VAL A 10 -9.18 -0.48 -37.83
N TYR A 11 -8.07 -0.04 -38.40
CA TYR A 11 -6.76 -0.61 -38.06
C TYR A 11 -6.48 -0.43 -36.58
N LYS A 12 -6.48 -1.54 -35.84
CA LYS A 12 -6.14 -1.58 -34.44
C LYS A 12 -4.68 -1.96 -34.29
N ARG A 13 -3.91 -1.11 -33.59
CA ARG A 13 -2.53 -1.45 -33.19
C ARG A 13 -2.55 -2.68 -32.26
N GLN A 14 -1.67 -3.63 -32.50
CA GLN A 14 -1.55 -4.88 -31.75
C GLN A 14 -0.10 -5.31 -31.69
N VAL A 15 0.24 -6.16 -30.72
CA VAL A 15 1.55 -6.80 -30.66
C VAL A 15 1.42 -8.30 -30.85
N VAL A 16 2.46 -8.91 -31.38
CA VAL A 16 2.57 -10.37 -31.41
C VAL A 16 2.86 -10.83 -29.98
N ALA A 17 1.89 -11.51 -29.35
CA ALA A 17 2.05 -12.06 -28.02
C ALA A 17 2.89 -13.34 -28.02
N ARG A 18 2.63 -14.22 -29.00
CA ARG A 18 3.38 -15.45 -29.19
C ARG A 18 3.15 -16.04 -30.59
N VAL A 19 4.05 -16.91 -31.00
CA VAL A 19 3.95 -17.71 -32.21
C VAL A 19 3.93 -19.19 -31.78
N ASP A 20 2.80 -19.85 -31.97
CA ASP A 20 2.68 -21.28 -31.72
C ASP A 20 3.00 -22.04 -33.02
N ASN A 21 4.01 -22.88 -33.02
CA ASN A 21 4.41 -23.68 -34.18
C ASN A 21 4.01 -25.14 -33.94
N LYS A 22 2.73 -25.46 -34.18
CA LYS A 22 2.23 -26.82 -34.09
C LYS A 22 2.02 -27.40 -35.52
N ASN A 23 2.56 -28.60 -35.78
CA ASN A 23 2.36 -29.34 -37.03
C ASN A 23 2.75 -28.54 -38.29
N ASN A 24 3.89 -27.88 -38.30
CA ASN A 24 4.37 -27.06 -39.41
C ASN A 24 3.42 -25.93 -39.85
N ASN A 25 2.46 -25.57 -39.04
CA ASN A 25 1.53 -24.48 -39.28
C ASN A 25 1.71 -23.39 -38.20
N PRO A 26 2.46 -22.32 -38.46
CA PRO A 26 2.70 -21.26 -37.49
C PRO A 26 1.41 -20.47 -37.25
N LYS A 27 0.99 -20.38 -35.97
CA LYS A 27 -0.13 -19.58 -35.53
C LYS A 27 0.35 -18.37 -34.77
N ILE A 28 0.12 -17.19 -35.34
CA ILE A 28 0.48 -15.92 -34.72
C ILE A 28 -0.66 -15.45 -33.81
N ILE A 29 -0.38 -15.24 -32.52
CA ILE A 29 -1.35 -14.75 -31.54
C ILE A 29 -1.06 -13.27 -31.28
N LEU A 30 -2.06 -12.44 -31.58
CA LEU A 30 -1.99 -10.99 -31.37
C LEU A 30 -2.65 -10.61 -30.05
N SER A 31 -2.15 -9.55 -29.39
CA SER A 31 -2.68 -9.08 -28.12
C SER A 31 -2.66 -7.56 -28.02
N ARG A 32 -3.67 -7.01 -27.34
CA ARG A 32 -3.72 -5.62 -26.89
C ARG A 32 -3.66 -5.52 -25.35
N THR A 33 -3.77 -6.67 -24.66
CA THR A 33 -3.76 -6.74 -23.18
C THR A 33 -2.37 -7.01 -22.60
N SER A 34 -1.42 -7.42 -23.44
CA SER A 34 -0.03 -7.64 -23.01
C SER A 34 0.64 -6.36 -22.51
N PRO A 35 1.45 -6.42 -21.44
CA PRO A 35 2.31 -5.29 -21.02
C PRO A 35 3.23 -4.80 -22.15
N VAL A 36 3.68 -5.71 -23.03
CA VAL A 36 4.50 -5.37 -24.20
C VAL A 36 3.78 -4.41 -25.13
N PHE A 37 2.46 -4.49 -25.24
CA PHE A 37 1.70 -3.53 -26.06
C PHE A 37 1.83 -2.11 -25.52
N LEU A 38 1.73 -1.94 -24.21
CA LEU A 38 1.94 -0.63 -23.56
C LEU A 38 3.36 -0.11 -23.78
N GLN A 39 4.37 -0.99 -23.62
CA GLN A 39 5.76 -0.65 -23.90
C GLN A 39 5.95 -0.11 -25.34
N ARG A 40 5.41 -0.80 -26.34
CA ARG A 40 5.50 -0.39 -27.74
C ARG A 40 4.80 0.94 -28.01
N LEU A 41 3.69 1.22 -27.32
CA LEU A 41 3.04 2.55 -27.45
C LEU A 41 3.93 3.66 -26.90
N PHE A 42 4.62 3.45 -25.78
CA PHE A 42 5.58 4.42 -25.26
C PHE A 42 6.78 4.62 -26.19
N GLU A 43 7.33 3.56 -26.77
CA GLU A 43 8.41 3.64 -27.75
C GLU A 43 8.02 4.46 -28.99
N MET A 44 6.75 4.43 -29.37
CA MET A 44 6.23 5.20 -30.53
C MET A 44 5.97 6.68 -30.21
N GLU A 45 5.52 6.97 -28.99
CA GLU A 45 5.10 8.33 -28.59
C GLU A 45 6.22 9.12 -27.90
N VAL A 46 7.26 8.44 -27.38
CA VAL A 46 8.36 9.04 -26.62
C VAL A 46 9.68 8.78 -27.35
N PRO A 47 10.18 9.76 -28.13
CA PRO A 47 11.42 9.62 -28.89
C PRO A 47 12.61 9.22 -28.02
N GLU A 48 12.70 9.77 -26.80
CA GLU A 48 13.78 9.50 -25.86
C GLU A 48 13.87 8.02 -25.43
N ILE A 49 12.75 7.30 -25.46
CA ILE A 49 12.73 5.82 -25.24
C ILE A 49 13.24 5.11 -26.50
N ASN A 50 12.80 5.56 -27.68
CA ASN A 50 13.23 4.97 -28.94
C ASN A 50 14.73 5.17 -29.18
N ASP A 51 15.28 6.30 -28.76
CA ASP A 51 16.69 6.65 -28.87
C ASP A 51 17.56 6.00 -27.77
N GLY A 52 16.94 5.27 -26.82
CA GLY A 52 17.61 4.57 -25.74
C GLY A 52 18.10 5.46 -24.60
N LEU A 53 17.69 6.73 -24.55
CA LEU A 53 18.01 7.65 -23.45
C LEU A 53 17.19 7.36 -22.19
N ILE A 54 15.98 6.86 -22.39
CA ILE A 54 15.07 6.43 -21.31
C ILE A 54 14.75 4.95 -21.49
N THR A 55 14.78 4.20 -20.40
CA THR A 55 14.44 2.79 -20.41
C THR A 55 13.23 2.52 -19.53
N ILE A 56 12.27 1.74 -20.02
CA ILE A 56 11.20 1.21 -19.20
C ILE A 56 11.71 -0.03 -18.47
N LYS A 57 11.84 0.05 -17.16
CA LYS A 57 12.39 -1.04 -16.32
C LYS A 57 11.33 -2.07 -15.93
N LYS A 58 10.14 -1.63 -15.55
CA LYS A 58 9.04 -2.49 -15.13
C LYS A 58 7.69 -1.95 -15.57
N ILE A 59 6.75 -2.85 -15.82
CA ILE A 59 5.37 -2.54 -16.19
C ILE A 59 4.44 -3.43 -15.38
N ALA A 60 3.51 -2.82 -14.66
CA ALA A 60 2.36 -3.50 -14.07
C ALA A 60 1.09 -2.97 -14.74
N ARG A 61 0.22 -3.87 -15.21
CA ARG A 61 -0.95 -3.47 -15.97
C ARG A 61 -2.15 -4.37 -15.68
N ILE A 62 -3.28 -3.74 -15.44
CA ILE A 62 -4.61 -4.37 -15.41
C ILE A 62 -5.36 -3.79 -16.62
N PRO A 63 -5.46 -4.58 -17.71
CA PRO A 63 -5.99 -4.08 -18.98
C PRO A 63 -7.41 -3.52 -18.86
N GLY A 64 -7.61 -2.33 -19.43
CA GLY A 64 -8.90 -1.64 -19.40
C GLY A 64 -9.17 -0.81 -18.15
N GLU A 65 -8.30 -0.88 -17.14
CA GLU A 65 -8.47 -0.15 -15.89
C GLU A 65 -7.31 0.80 -15.61
N ARG A 66 -6.13 0.27 -15.28
CA ARG A 66 -4.97 1.08 -14.89
C ARG A 66 -3.66 0.35 -15.15
N ALA A 67 -2.61 1.12 -15.40
CA ALA A 67 -1.25 0.62 -15.51
C ALA A 67 -0.28 1.51 -14.72
N LYS A 68 0.81 0.92 -14.25
CA LYS A 68 1.97 1.64 -13.70
C LYS A 68 3.22 1.24 -14.46
N ILE A 69 4.05 2.22 -14.82
CA ILE A 69 5.33 1.98 -15.46
C ILE A 69 6.45 2.63 -14.65
N ALA A 70 7.56 1.94 -14.53
CA ALA A 70 8.77 2.45 -13.91
C ALA A 70 9.81 2.72 -15.00
N VAL A 71 10.25 3.96 -15.08
CA VAL A 71 11.19 4.46 -16.10
C VAL A 71 12.47 4.98 -15.47
N GLU A 72 13.56 4.87 -16.19
CA GLU A 72 14.87 5.35 -15.77
C GLU A 72 15.57 6.05 -16.94
N SER A 73 16.26 7.14 -16.67
CA SER A 73 17.17 7.77 -17.63
C SER A 73 18.62 7.51 -17.24
N TYR A 74 19.48 7.31 -18.24
CA TYR A 74 20.94 7.23 -18.07
C TYR A 74 21.61 8.61 -18.09
N ASP A 75 20.87 9.66 -18.47
CA ASP A 75 21.34 11.04 -18.43
C ASP A 75 20.60 11.81 -17.33
N ASP A 76 21.34 12.28 -16.33
CA ASP A 76 20.80 13.02 -15.19
C ASP A 76 20.10 14.33 -15.55
N ARG A 77 20.34 14.84 -16.77
CA ARG A 77 19.69 16.05 -17.30
C ARG A 77 18.30 15.80 -17.85
N ILE A 78 17.92 14.53 -18.04
CA ILE A 78 16.63 14.14 -18.60
C ILE A 78 15.71 13.67 -17.48
N ASP A 79 14.58 14.36 -17.29
CA ASP A 79 13.50 13.86 -16.45
C ASP A 79 12.71 12.77 -17.20
N PRO A 80 12.87 11.48 -16.84
CA PRO A 80 12.23 10.41 -17.59
C PRO A 80 10.71 10.40 -17.43
N VAL A 81 10.18 10.87 -16.30
CA VAL A 81 8.73 10.95 -16.07
C VAL A 81 8.14 12.08 -16.89
N GLY A 82 8.75 13.27 -16.84
CA GLY A 82 8.33 14.43 -17.62
C GLY A 82 8.36 14.15 -19.12
N ALA A 83 9.39 13.47 -19.62
CA ALA A 83 9.50 13.09 -21.03
C ALA A 83 8.38 12.10 -21.46
N CYS A 84 8.05 11.12 -20.64
CA CYS A 84 6.97 10.16 -20.91
C CYS A 84 5.58 10.81 -20.87
N VAL A 85 5.36 11.73 -19.94
CA VAL A 85 4.09 12.44 -19.79
C VAL A 85 3.91 13.48 -20.92
N GLY A 86 4.99 14.18 -21.25
CA GLY A 86 5.01 15.26 -22.24
C GLY A 86 4.35 16.56 -21.74
N VAL A 87 4.54 17.63 -22.51
CA VAL A 87 3.99 18.96 -22.16
C VAL A 87 2.47 18.87 -21.99
N LYS A 88 1.96 19.23 -20.80
CA LYS A 88 0.54 19.15 -20.43
C LYS A 88 -0.08 17.77 -20.69
N GLY A 89 0.71 16.70 -20.59
CA GLY A 89 0.24 15.34 -20.79
C GLY A 89 0.04 14.94 -22.27
N SER A 90 0.56 15.68 -23.23
CA SER A 90 0.30 15.48 -24.66
C SER A 90 0.64 14.06 -25.14
N ARG A 91 1.77 13.50 -24.68
CA ARG A 91 2.22 12.15 -25.07
C ARG A 91 1.40 11.05 -24.39
N ILE A 92 1.27 11.13 -23.07
CA ILE A 92 0.54 10.10 -22.30
C ILE A 92 -0.95 10.06 -22.68
N HIS A 93 -1.58 11.20 -22.98
CA HIS A 93 -2.97 11.24 -23.44
C HIS A 93 -3.19 10.52 -24.77
N GLY A 94 -2.20 10.54 -25.68
CA GLY A 94 -2.22 9.77 -26.93
C GLY A 94 -2.31 8.27 -26.65
N ILE A 95 -1.47 7.79 -25.72
CA ILE A 95 -1.43 6.37 -25.29
C ILE A 95 -2.72 5.97 -24.57
N VAL A 96 -3.19 6.78 -23.62
CA VAL A 96 -4.43 6.56 -22.87
C VAL A 96 -5.63 6.42 -23.82
N ARG A 97 -5.71 7.27 -24.84
CA ARG A 97 -6.77 7.22 -25.86
C ARG A 97 -6.71 5.93 -26.68
N GLU A 98 -5.51 5.50 -27.10
CA GLU A 98 -5.32 4.24 -27.83
C GLU A 98 -5.77 3.03 -26.98
N LEU A 99 -5.57 3.10 -25.65
CA LEU A 99 -5.95 2.06 -24.68
C LEU A 99 -7.41 2.16 -24.19
N ARG A 100 -8.23 3.04 -24.78
CA ARG A 100 -9.63 3.28 -24.41
C ARG A 100 -9.80 3.76 -22.96
N ASN A 101 -9.05 4.81 -22.60
CA ASN A 101 -9.07 5.46 -21.28
C ASN A 101 -8.54 4.62 -20.11
N GLU A 102 -7.61 3.72 -20.36
CA GLU A 102 -6.82 3.07 -19.31
C GLU A 102 -5.88 4.12 -18.67
N ASN A 103 -6.00 4.35 -17.36
CA ASN A 103 -5.15 5.31 -16.66
C ASN A 103 -3.72 4.78 -16.52
N ILE A 104 -2.73 5.64 -16.74
CA ILE A 104 -1.32 5.27 -16.69
C ILE A 104 -0.58 6.16 -15.69
N ASP A 105 0.07 5.53 -14.71
CA ASP A 105 0.98 6.19 -13.78
C ASP A 105 2.42 5.92 -14.22
N VAL A 106 3.20 6.98 -14.36
CA VAL A 106 4.63 6.91 -14.68
C VAL A 106 5.42 7.30 -13.45
N ILE A 107 6.36 6.44 -13.04
CA ILE A 107 7.20 6.68 -11.87
C ILE A 107 8.68 6.49 -12.20
N ASN A 108 9.54 7.20 -11.48
CA ASN A 108 10.99 7.00 -11.57
C ASN A 108 11.38 5.67 -10.92
N TYR A 109 12.07 4.82 -11.68
CA TYR A 109 12.68 3.60 -11.16
C TYR A 109 13.81 3.93 -10.18
N THR A 110 14.04 3.05 -9.24
CA THR A 110 15.19 3.06 -8.35
C THR A 110 15.48 1.63 -7.88
N SER A 111 16.76 1.34 -7.63
CA SER A 111 17.20 0.07 -7.03
C SER A 111 16.90 -0.01 -5.52
N ASN A 112 16.74 1.14 -4.85
CA ASN A 112 16.31 1.18 -3.45
C ASN A 112 14.85 0.77 -3.35
N ILE A 113 14.58 -0.40 -2.77
CA ILE A 113 13.24 -0.99 -2.74
C ILE A 113 12.24 -0.18 -1.90
N GLN A 114 12.67 0.41 -0.78
CA GLN A 114 11.80 1.26 0.05
C GLN A 114 11.33 2.48 -0.74
N LEU A 115 12.27 3.17 -1.39
CA LEU A 115 11.95 4.33 -2.21
C LEU A 115 11.11 3.93 -3.43
N PHE A 116 11.32 2.73 -3.99
CA PHE A 116 10.54 2.23 -5.11
C PHE A 116 9.09 1.95 -4.71
N ILE A 117 8.86 1.32 -3.55
CA ILE A 117 7.53 1.09 -2.99
C ILE A 117 6.83 2.43 -2.70
N GLN A 118 7.55 3.39 -2.10
CA GLN A 118 7.02 4.73 -1.84
C GLN A 118 6.55 5.42 -3.14
N ARG A 119 7.36 5.37 -4.19
CA ARG A 119 6.98 5.93 -5.50
C ARG A 119 5.82 5.17 -6.15
N ALA A 120 5.79 3.83 -6.00
CA ALA A 120 4.75 2.99 -6.56
C ALA A 120 3.38 3.21 -5.91
N LEU A 121 3.32 3.60 -4.63
CA LEU A 121 2.09 3.90 -3.91
C LEU A 121 1.61 5.34 -4.08
N SER A 122 2.37 6.19 -4.79
CA SER A 122 1.92 7.55 -5.10
C SER A 122 0.46 7.55 -5.61
N PRO A 123 -0.38 8.54 -5.22
CA PRO A 123 -0.05 9.79 -4.53
C PRO A 123 0.00 9.72 -2.99
N ALA A 124 -0.21 8.55 -2.37
CA ALA A 124 -0.18 8.40 -0.93
C ALA A 124 1.20 8.75 -0.33
N LYS A 125 1.17 9.44 0.80
CA LYS A 125 2.38 9.78 1.57
C LYS A 125 2.58 8.71 2.63
N ILE A 126 3.75 8.07 2.60
CA ILE A 126 4.11 7.00 3.51
C ILE A 126 4.91 7.58 4.66
N SER A 127 4.58 7.19 5.90
CA SER A 127 5.31 7.57 7.10
C SER A 127 6.53 6.67 7.33
N SER A 128 6.33 5.36 7.29
CA SER A 128 7.42 4.39 7.43
C SER A 128 7.16 3.10 6.65
N ILE A 129 8.23 2.35 6.38
CA ILE A 129 8.18 1.06 5.68
C ILE A 129 9.08 0.07 6.42
N ARG A 130 8.51 -1.08 6.80
CA ARG A 130 9.26 -2.24 7.27
C ARG A 130 9.35 -3.27 6.14
N LEU A 131 10.56 -3.72 5.81
CA LEU A 131 10.78 -4.70 4.75
C LEU A 131 11.18 -6.06 5.32
N ASN A 132 10.53 -7.10 4.83
CA ASN A 132 11.00 -8.48 4.96
C ASN A 132 11.44 -8.95 3.56
N GLU A 133 12.76 -8.96 3.34
CA GLU A 133 13.33 -9.31 2.03
C GLU A 133 13.20 -10.81 1.74
N GLU A 134 13.25 -11.67 2.77
CA GLU A 134 13.15 -13.12 2.63
C GLU A 134 11.78 -13.53 2.08
N GLU A 135 10.72 -12.94 2.62
CA GLU A 135 9.34 -13.20 2.19
C GLU A 135 8.86 -12.28 1.06
N ARG A 136 9.67 -11.30 0.67
CA ARG A 136 9.29 -10.21 -0.25
C ARG A 136 8.00 -9.52 0.19
N LYS A 137 7.96 -9.16 1.46
CA LYS A 137 6.84 -8.50 2.09
C LYS A 137 7.24 -7.09 2.53
N ALA A 138 6.33 -6.13 2.38
CA ALA A 138 6.50 -4.76 2.83
C ALA A 138 5.30 -4.34 3.67
N GLU A 139 5.54 -3.94 4.89
CA GLU A 139 4.56 -3.33 5.78
C GLU A 139 4.70 -1.82 5.69
N VAL A 140 3.64 -1.16 5.27
CA VAL A 140 3.64 0.27 4.98
C VAL A 140 2.72 0.98 5.95
N PHE A 141 3.28 1.90 6.74
CA PHE A 141 2.55 2.67 7.73
C PHE A 141 2.22 4.06 7.19
N LEU A 142 0.95 4.44 7.28
CA LEU A 142 0.44 5.71 6.75
C LEU A 142 -0.55 6.34 7.74
N ARG A 143 -0.67 7.66 7.64
CA ARG A 143 -1.74 8.37 8.33
C ARG A 143 -3.11 7.89 7.84
N PRO A 144 -4.15 7.92 8.69
CA PRO A 144 -5.49 7.42 8.33
C PRO A 144 -6.06 8.01 7.02
N GLU A 145 -5.80 9.29 6.75
CA GLU A 145 -6.24 9.98 5.54
C GLU A 145 -5.55 9.49 4.27
N GLU A 146 -4.32 8.97 4.36
CA GLU A 146 -3.53 8.48 3.23
C GLU A 146 -3.83 7.03 2.85
N VAL A 147 -4.39 6.24 3.78
CA VAL A 147 -4.69 4.81 3.57
C VAL A 147 -5.58 4.58 2.34
N SER A 148 -6.64 5.38 2.20
CA SER A 148 -7.56 5.28 1.06
C SER A 148 -6.87 5.58 -0.27
N LEU A 149 -5.89 6.50 -0.28
CA LEU A 149 -5.09 6.82 -1.46
C LEU A 149 -4.10 5.70 -1.80
N ALA A 150 -3.47 5.08 -0.80
CA ALA A 150 -2.56 3.95 -0.99
C ALA A 150 -3.28 2.74 -1.58
N ILE A 151 -4.45 2.41 -1.07
CA ILE A 151 -5.28 1.31 -1.57
C ILE A 151 -5.82 1.66 -2.97
N GLY A 152 -6.37 2.88 -3.13
CA GLY A 152 -6.98 3.36 -4.36
C GLY A 152 -8.34 2.71 -4.64
N LYS A 153 -9.03 3.22 -5.67
CA LYS A 153 -10.35 2.71 -6.08
C LYS A 153 -10.26 1.22 -6.44
N GLY A 154 -11.06 0.38 -5.76
CA GLY A 154 -11.08 -1.06 -5.99
C GLY A 154 -9.77 -1.78 -5.67
N GLY A 155 -8.88 -1.20 -4.87
CA GLY A 155 -7.58 -1.78 -4.53
C GLY A 155 -6.57 -1.75 -5.68
N LEU A 156 -6.85 -1.01 -6.77
CA LEU A 156 -6.00 -1.02 -7.96
C LEU A 156 -4.62 -0.43 -7.72
N ASN A 157 -4.51 0.60 -6.87
CA ASN A 157 -3.24 1.27 -6.63
C ASN A 157 -2.24 0.34 -5.92
N ILE A 158 -2.66 -0.26 -4.80
CA ILE A 158 -1.83 -1.21 -4.04
C ILE A 158 -1.53 -2.48 -4.85
N LYS A 159 -2.51 -3.02 -5.58
CA LYS A 159 -2.32 -4.21 -6.43
C LYS A 159 -1.28 -3.97 -7.53
N LEU A 160 -1.36 -2.83 -8.22
CA LEU A 160 -0.38 -2.48 -9.25
C LEU A 160 1.00 -2.17 -8.65
N ALA A 161 1.05 -1.54 -7.46
CA ALA A 161 2.30 -1.31 -6.75
C ALA A 161 2.98 -2.64 -6.38
N SER A 162 2.23 -3.61 -5.84
CA SER A 162 2.73 -4.95 -5.53
C SER A 162 3.23 -5.68 -6.79
N MET A 163 2.48 -5.63 -7.89
CA MET A 163 2.92 -6.23 -9.17
C MET A 163 4.18 -5.56 -9.72
N LEU A 164 4.32 -4.25 -9.57
CA LEU A 164 5.45 -3.50 -10.10
C LEU A 164 6.73 -3.72 -9.29
N THR A 165 6.61 -3.75 -7.97
CA THR A 165 7.74 -3.91 -7.04
C THR A 165 8.12 -5.37 -6.80
N GLU A 166 7.19 -6.31 -7.09
CA GLU A 166 7.31 -7.75 -6.80
C GLU A 166 7.36 -8.04 -5.29
N TYR A 167 6.79 -7.13 -4.47
CA TYR A 167 6.60 -7.29 -3.04
C TYR A 167 5.10 -7.36 -2.71
N THR A 168 4.74 -8.19 -1.76
CA THR A 168 3.41 -8.13 -1.14
C THR A 168 3.39 -6.92 -0.23
N ILE A 169 2.47 -5.97 -0.46
CA ILE A 169 2.39 -4.73 0.29
C ILE A 169 1.18 -4.78 1.21
N ASP A 170 1.41 -4.71 2.51
CA ASP A 170 0.39 -4.59 3.53
C ASP A 170 0.37 -3.15 4.07
N VAL A 171 -0.82 -2.59 4.24
CA VAL A 171 -1.02 -1.19 4.65
C VAL A 171 -1.58 -1.15 6.06
N PHE A 172 -0.88 -0.43 6.94
CA PHE A 172 -1.26 -0.21 8.33
C PHE A 172 -1.50 1.28 8.59
N ARG A 173 -2.37 1.57 9.54
CA ARG A 173 -2.58 2.94 10.03
C ARG A 173 -1.49 3.30 11.03
N GLU A 174 -1.00 4.53 10.98
CA GLU A 174 0.03 5.03 11.91
C GLU A 174 -0.44 5.01 13.37
N LEU A 175 -1.75 5.15 13.60
CA LEU A 175 -2.34 5.04 14.94
C LEU A 175 -2.19 3.64 15.56
N ASP A 176 -2.18 2.59 14.73
CA ASP A 176 -2.00 1.23 15.21
C ASP A 176 -0.56 0.97 15.70
N GLN A 177 0.40 1.81 15.26
CA GLN A 177 1.79 1.74 15.69
C GLN A 177 2.06 2.55 16.98
N ALA A 178 1.33 3.66 17.20
CA ALA A 178 1.44 4.45 18.40
C ALA A 178 0.95 3.69 19.65
N VAL A 179 -0.05 2.81 19.47
CA VAL A 179 -0.56 1.96 20.57
C VAL A 179 0.40 0.82 20.94
N GLU A 180 1.26 0.38 19.98
CA GLU A 180 2.27 -0.65 20.27
C GLU A 180 3.59 -0.09 20.81
N ASP A 181 3.90 1.22 20.57
CA ASP A 181 5.19 1.83 20.91
C ASP A 181 5.15 2.85 22.07
N GLU A 182 3.99 3.18 22.64
CA GLU A 182 3.91 3.96 23.88
C GLU A 182 4.14 3.05 25.09
N ASP A 183 5.41 2.63 25.26
CA ASP A 183 5.86 2.02 26.49
C ASP A 183 6.33 3.17 27.41
N ILE A 184 5.58 3.38 28.48
CA ILE A 184 5.83 4.45 29.43
C ILE A 184 6.98 4.03 30.35
N TYR A 185 7.99 4.89 30.51
CA TYR A 185 9.09 4.61 31.41
C TYR A 185 8.62 4.67 32.88
N LEU A 186 9.10 3.74 33.69
CA LEU A 186 8.75 3.67 35.11
C LEU A 186 9.05 4.98 35.89
N ASP A 187 9.97 5.80 35.38
CA ASP A 187 10.28 7.11 36.01
C ASP A 187 9.10 8.07 35.95
N GLU A 188 8.15 7.91 35.06
CA GLU A 188 6.97 8.78 34.95
C GLU A 188 5.95 8.49 36.06
N PHE A 189 6.04 7.30 36.69
CA PHE A 189 5.17 6.90 37.79
C PHE A 189 5.74 7.24 39.19
N ARG A 190 6.78 8.08 39.30
CA ARG A 190 7.40 8.47 40.60
C ARG A 190 6.47 9.21 41.55
N ASP A 191 5.38 9.75 41.02
CA ASP A 191 4.35 10.44 41.83
C ASP A 191 3.32 9.46 42.43
N GLU A 192 3.22 8.24 41.86
CA GLU A 192 2.26 7.20 42.24
C GLU A 192 2.92 5.97 42.85
N ILE A 193 4.15 5.65 42.46
CA ILE A 193 4.93 4.52 42.95
C ILE A 193 6.18 5.05 43.66
N ASP A 194 6.43 4.55 44.85
CA ASP A 194 7.62 4.90 45.64
C ASP A 194 8.91 4.71 44.79
N GLY A 195 9.77 5.74 44.79
CA GLY A 195 10.98 5.74 43.97
C GLY A 195 11.93 4.58 44.22
N TRP A 196 12.00 4.07 45.49
CA TRP A 196 12.83 2.91 45.83
C TRP A 196 12.30 1.59 45.17
N VAL A 197 10.99 1.49 44.97
CA VAL A 197 10.35 0.35 44.27
C VAL A 197 10.70 0.39 42.79
N ILE A 198 10.61 1.57 42.18
CA ILE A 198 11.01 1.77 40.78
C ILE A 198 12.49 1.44 40.59
N ASP A 199 13.35 1.91 41.50
CA ASP A 199 14.79 1.65 41.42
C ASP A 199 15.09 0.13 41.59
N ALA A 200 14.34 -0.60 42.44
CA ALA A 200 14.47 -2.03 42.62
C ALA A 200 14.06 -2.82 41.31
N ILE A 201 12.99 -2.39 40.66
CA ILE A 201 12.55 -3.00 39.39
C ILE A 201 13.54 -2.70 38.27
N LYS A 202 14.08 -1.47 38.20
CA LYS A 202 15.11 -1.12 37.22
C LYS A 202 16.42 -1.87 37.44
N ALA A 203 16.76 -2.21 38.68
CA ALA A 203 17.98 -2.98 38.98
C ALA A 203 17.97 -4.40 38.36
N ILE A 204 16.80 -4.97 38.10
CA ILE A 204 16.66 -6.25 37.39
C ILE A 204 16.57 -6.12 35.86
N GLY A 205 16.72 -4.88 35.32
CA GLY A 205 16.76 -4.59 33.90
C GLY A 205 15.39 -4.37 33.24
N ILE A 206 14.39 -3.97 34.02
CA ILE A 206 13.05 -3.63 33.55
C ILE A 206 12.83 -2.13 33.75
N ASP A 207 12.80 -1.37 32.65
CA ASP A 207 12.75 0.09 32.65
C ASP A 207 11.39 0.66 32.29
N THR A 208 10.45 -0.17 31.80
CA THR A 208 9.18 0.25 31.21
C THR A 208 7.96 -0.42 31.84
N ALA A 209 6.82 0.27 31.85
CA ALA A 209 5.58 -0.20 32.46
C ALA A 209 5.03 -1.48 31.81
N LYS A 210 5.04 -1.56 30.45
CA LYS A 210 4.63 -2.80 29.73
C LYS A 210 5.54 -3.96 30.03
N ALA A 211 6.84 -3.74 30.19
CA ALA A 211 7.77 -4.80 30.52
C ALA A 211 7.50 -5.36 31.92
N VAL A 212 7.09 -4.52 32.89
CA VAL A 212 6.63 -4.98 34.21
C VAL A 212 5.36 -5.79 34.12
N LEU A 213 4.34 -5.32 33.39
CA LEU A 213 3.06 -6.00 33.22
C LEU A 213 3.20 -7.35 32.50
N ASN A 214 4.17 -7.48 31.60
CA ASN A 214 4.47 -8.73 30.88
C ASN A 214 5.38 -9.69 31.69
N ALA A 215 6.00 -9.22 32.78
CA ALA A 215 6.86 -10.04 33.59
C ALA A 215 6.04 -10.97 34.51
N PRO A 216 6.45 -12.24 34.69
CA PRO A 216 5.80 -13.13 35.69
C PRO A 216 5.88 -12.54 37.08
N ARG A 217 4.76 -12.44 37.80
CA ARG A 217 4.66 -11.90 39.17
C ARG A 217 5.70 -12.53 40.12
N GLU A 218 5.87 -13.82 40.02
CA GLU A 218 6.82 -14.60 40.86
C GLU A 218 8.27 -14.14 40.60
N MET A 219 8.62 -13.78 39.37
CA MET A 219 9.95 -13.29 39.00
C MET A 219 10.21 -11.91 39.61
N LEU A 220 9.20 -11.04 39.64
CA LEU A 220 9.32 -9.71 40.21
C LEU A 220 9.59 -9.84 41.74
N ILE A 221 8.83 -10.66 42.47
CA ILE A 221 9.00 -10.89 43.87
C ILE A 221 10.38 -11.46 44.21
N GLU A 222 10.80 -12.51 43.46
CA GLU A 222 12.06 -13.21 43.72
C GLU A 222 13.31 -12.36 43.44
N LYS A 223 13.25 -11.51 42.42
CA LYS A 223 14.43 -10.74 41.98
C LYS A 223 14.54 -9.33 42.55
N THR A 224 13.45 -8.74 43.02
CA THR A 224 13.46 -7.35 43.56
C THR A 224 13.45 -7.32 45.07
N ASP A 225 13.29 -8.43 45.78
CA ASP A 225 13.10 -8.50 47.25
C ASP A 225 11.92 -7.64 47.75
N LEU A 226 10.95 -7.36 46.86
CA LEU A 226 9.73 -6.62 47.22
C LEU A 226 8.68 -7.57 47.83
N GLU A 227 7.90 -7.05 48.76
CA GLU A 227 6.76 -7.75 49.33
C GLU A 227 5.67 -7.99 48.28
N GLU A 228 4.95 -9.09 48.39
CA GLU A 228 3.91 -9.44 47.42
C GLU A 228 2.84 -8.35 47.27
N GLU A 229 2.46 -7.70 48.39
CA GLU A 229 1.49 -6.62 48.42
C GLU A 229 1.98 -5.41 47.61
N THR A 230 3.27 -5.08 47.67
CA THR A 230 3.89 -3.95 46.94
C THR A 230 3.92 -4.26 45.41
N VAL A 231 4.23 -5.49 45.03
CA VAL A 231 4.22 -5.90 43.61
C VAL A 231 2.81 -5.86 43.06
N ASP A 232 1.80 -6.29 43.82
CA ASP A 232 0.40 -6.25 43.41
C ASP A 232 -0.11 -4.79 43.26
N GLU A 233 0.33 -3.91 44.14
CA GLU A 233 0.00 -2.47 44.03
C GLU A 233 0.63 -1.83 42.78
N VAL A 234 1.89 -2.12 42.50
CA VAL A 234 2.57 -1.64 41.28
C VAL A 234 1.86 -2.14 40.03
N LEU A 235 1.55 -3.43 39.94
CA LEU A 235 0.83 -4.00 38.79
C LEU A 235 -0.55 -3.37 38.62
N ARG A 236 -1.25 -3.04 39.71
CA ARG A 236 -2.55 -2.38 39.68
C ARG A 236 -2.45 -0.95 39.16
N ILE A 237 -1.48 -0.16 39.66
CA ILE A 237 -1.26 1.23 39.22
C ILE A 237 -0.93 1.24 37.73
N LEU A 238 0.01 0.42 37.29
CA LEU A 238 0.40 0.33 35.90
C LEU A 238 -0.74 -0.16 34.98
N SER A 239 -1.58 -1.11 35.44
CA SER A 239 -2.73 -1.58 34.67
C SER A 239 -3.79 -0.51 34.48
N SER A 240 -4.05 0.32 35.53
CA SER A 240 -5.09 1.37 35.46
C SER A 240 -4.75 2.45 34.43
N GLU A 241 -3.48 2.76 34.23
CA GLU A 241 -3.04 3.77 33.23
C GLU A 241 -3.27 3.27 31.78
N PHE A 242 -3.16 1.97 31.55
CA PHE A 242 -3.43 1.39 30.22
C PHE A 242 -4.92 1.11 29.99
N GLU A 243 -5.75 0.99 31.03
CA GLU A 243 -7.22 0.85 30.91
C GLU A 243 -7.91 2.21 30.66
N GLU A 244 -7.37 3.33 31.14
CA GLU A 244 -7.93 4.68 30.89
C GLU A 244 -7.69 5.18 29.46
N GLY A 245 -6.86 4.51 28.66
CA GLY A 245 -6.56 4.84 27.27
C GLY A 245 -7.51 4.24 26.23
N GLU A 246 -8.43 3.35 26.58
CA GLU A 246 -9.44 2.89 25.64
C GLU A 246 -10.58 3.94 25.54
N PRO A 247 -10.82 4.55 24.37
CA PRO A 247 -11.98 5.42 24.20
C PRO A 247 -13.25 4.59 24.44
N GLU A 248 -14.10 4.99 25.38
CA GLU A 248 -15.45 4.47 25.53
C GLU A 248 -16.09 4.39 24.14
N PHE A 249 -16.29 3.17 23.66
CA PHE A 249 -17.05 2.91 22.45
C PHE A 249 -18.50 3.15 22.78
N ASP A 250 -18.95 4.38 22.52
CA ASP A 250 -20.38 4.73 22.58
C ASP A 250 -21.09 3.89 21.48
N PRO A 251 -21.91 2.90 21.83
CA PRO A 251 -22.59 2.10 20.81
C PRO A 251 -23.50 3.05 20.05
N ALA A 252 -23.29 3.15 18.72
CA ALA A 252 -24.15 3.89 17.82
C ALA A 252 -25.62 3.54 18.11
N PRO A 253 -26.54 4.52 18.16
CA PRO A 253 -27.94 4.26 18.42
C PRO A 253 -28.46 3.27 17.38
N GLU A 254 -29.06 2.19 17.88
CA GLU A 254 -29.77 1.21 17.06
C GLU A 254 -30.82 1.94 16.22
N THR A 255 -30.60 2.02 14.92
CA THR A 255 -31.62 2.47 13.99
C THR A 255 -32.68 1.38 13.94
N GLU A 256 -33.87 1.67 14.52
CA GLU A 256 -35.06 0.86 14.33
C GLU A 256 -35.32 0.66 12.83
N PRO A 257 -35.71 -0.55 12.39
CA PRO A 257 -36.02 -0.79 10.99
C PRO A 257 -37.25 0.02 10.59
N GLU A 258 -37.07 0.93 9.63
CA GLU A 258 -38.11 1.72 8.98
C GLU A 258 -39.09 0.73 8.31
N VAL A 259 -40.33 0.70 8.87
CA VAL A 259 -41.44 -0.10 8.34
C VAL A 259 -41.85 0.51 7.01
N ALA A 260 -41.69 -0.23 5.92
CA ALA A 260 -42.16 0.14 4.60
C ALA A 260 -43.70 0.30 4.62
N PRO A 261 -44.28 1.35 4.01
CA PRO A 261 -45.71 1.50 3.92
C PRO A 261 -46.32 0.43 3.01
N GLU A 262 -47.31 -0.26 3.54
CA GLU A 262 -48.17 -1.18 2.80
C GLU A 262 -48.82 -0.47 1.60
N ALA A 263 -48.69 -1.08 0.43
CA ALA A 263 -49.36 -0.67 -0.78
C ALA A 263 -50.88 -1.00 -0.65
N GLU A 264 -51.73 0.02 -0.72
CA GLU A 264 -53.19 -0.15 -0.86
C GLU A 264 -53.50 -0.87 -2.18
N PRO A 265 -54.50 -1.76 -2.21
CA PRO A 265 -54.92 -2.42 -3.44
C PRO A 265 -55.83 -1.47 -4.25
N GLU A 266 -55.44 -1.18 -5.49
CA GLU A 266 -56.32 -0.58 -6.48
C GLU A 266 -57.49 -1.53 -6.77
N ALA A 267 -58.71 -1.02 -6.56
CA ALA A 267 -59.94 -1.64 -6.96
C ALA A 267 -60.40 -1.04 -8.29
N GLU A 268 -60.77 -1.94 -9.22
CA GLU A 268 -61.53 -1.79 -10.48
C GLU A 268 -60.93 -0.92 -11.59
#